data_a8d549cd748969cac6df4252333f3077
#
_entry.id   a8d549cd748969cac6df4252333f3077
#
_cell.length_a   1.000
_cell.length_b   1.000
_cell.length_c   1.000
_cell.angle_alpha   90.00
_cell.angle_beta   90.00
_cell.angle_gamma   90.00
#
_symmetry.space_group_name_H-M   'P 1'
#
loop_
_entity.id
_entity.type
_entity.pdbx_description
1 polymer ?
#
loop_
_entity_poly.entity_id
_entity_poly.type
_entity_poly.pdbx_seq_one_letter_code
_entity_poly.pdbx_strand_id
1 'polypeptide(L)'
;EINYLNDLANKLGRKLTDSEVFGFSQVNSEHCRHKIFNGTFIIDGEEKPSSLFSMIKETSKQNPNDIVSAYKDNVAFIRGPKVEQFAPTRADIPSYYQTEEFQSVISLKAETHNFPTTVEPFNGAATGSGGEIRDRLAGGKGSLPLAGTAVYMTSYSRLGNNRSWEQKMKERPWLYQTPVDILIKASNGASDFGNKFGQPLITGSLFTFEHEEDSRKLGFD
;
A
#
# COMPACT_ATOMS: atom_id res chain seq x y z
N GLU A 1 -8.80 -5.31 -24.20
CA GLU A 1 -9.62 -6.15 -23.30
C GLU A 1 -10.83 -6.74 -24.08
N ILE A 2 -11.66 -5.91 -24.71
CA ILE A 2 -12.83 -6.38 -25.48
C ILE A 2 -12.41 -7.38 -26.60
N ASN A 3 -11.36 -7.06 -27.34
CA ASN A 3 -10.84 -7.96 -28.37
C ASN A 3 -10.39 -9.30 -27.77
N TYR A 4 -9.70 -9.26 -26.65
CA TYR A 4 -9.27 -10.47 -25.93
C TYR A 4 -10.46 -11.35 -25.51
N LEU A 5 -11.52 -10.75 -24.97
CA LEU A 5 -12.73 -11.49 -24.57
C LEU A 5 -13.45 -12.08 -25.78
N ASN A 6 -13.51 -11.37 -26.91
CA ASN A 6 -14.06 -11.87 -28.14
C ASN A 6 -13.26 -13.07 -28.73
N ASP A 7 -11.94 -12.95 -28.74
CA ASP A 7 -11.04 -14.01 -29.15
C ASP A 7 -11.16 -15.24 -28.24
N LEU A 8 -11.31 -15.03 -26.95
CA LEU A 8 -11.53 -16.11 -25.99
C LEU A 8 -12.86 -16.81 -26.23
N ALA A 9 -13.95 -16.06 -26.46
CA ALA A 9 -15.25 -16.62 -26.78
C ALA A 9 -15.21 -17.47 -28.08
N ASN A 10 -14.50 -16.98 -29.10
CA ASN A 10 -14.29 -17.71 -30.37
C ASN A 10 -13.50 -19.01 -30.14
N LYS A 11 -12.42 -18.97 -29.31
CA LYS A 11 -11.64 -20.18 -28.99
C LYS A 11 -12.46 -21.21 -28.21
N LEU A 12 -13.35 -20.76 -27.34
CA LEU A 12 -14.24 -21.64 -26.57
C LEU A 12 -15.44 -22.17 -27.38
N GLY A 13 -15.70 -21.62 -28.54
CA GLY A 13 -16.85 -21.96 -29.39
C GLY A 13 -18.21 -21.61 -28.77
N ARG A 14 -18.22 -20.68 -27.79
CA ARG A 14 -19.45 -20.23 -27.13
C ARG A 14 -19.29 -18.78 -26.61
N LYS A 15 -20.43 -18.14 -26.33
CA LYS A 15 -20.43 -16.85 -25.66
C LYS A 15 -19.93 -17.01 -24.23
N LEU A 16 -19.26 -15.97 -23.72
CA LEU A 16 -18.92 -15.86 -22.30
C LEU A 16 -20.19 -15.56 -21.50
N THR A 17 -20.26 -16.10 -20.33
CA THR A 17 -21.31 -15.78 -19.36
C THR A 17 -21.05 -14.43 -18.69
N ASP A 18 -22.08 -13.83 -18.09
CA ASP A 18 -21.96 -12.62 -17.30
C ASP A 18 -20.99 -12.79 -16.13
N SER A 19 -21.01 -13.94 -15.45
CA SER A 19 -20.08 -14.28 -14.38
C SER A 19 -18.61 -14.34 -14.86
N GLU A 20 -18.35 -14.89 -16.03
CA GLU A 20 -17.01 -14.92 -16.62
C GLU A 20 -16.52 -13.52 -16.98
N VAL A 21 -17.37 -12.69 -17.57
CA VAL A 21 -17.04 -11.29 -17.90
C VAL A 21 -16.84 -10.48 -16.63
N PHE A 22 -17.70 -10.65 -15.62
CA PHE A 22 -17.56 -10.00 -14.33
C PHE A 22 -16.26 -10.43 -13.62
N GLY A 23 -15.98 -11.73 -13.56
CA GLY A 23 -14.74 -12.26 -12.97
C GLY A 23 -13.49 -11.70 -13.67
N PHE A 24 -13.50 -11.64 -14.99
CA PHE A 24 -12.41 -11.01 -15.77
C PHE A 24 -12.23 -9.53 -15.37
N SER A 25 -13.33 -8.78 -15.28
CA SER A 25 -13.28 -7.36 -14.91
C SER A 25 -12.70 -7.13 -13.50
N GLN A 26 -12.99 -8.04 -12.57
CA GLN A 26 -12.47 -7.97 -11.20
C GLN A 26 -10.98 -8.26 -11.12
N VAL A 27 -10.50 -9.34 -11.76
CA VAL A 27 -9.05 -9.66 -11.78
C VAL A 27 -8.24 -8.69 -12.63
N ASN A 28 -8.87 -8.07 -13.65
CA ASN A 28 -8.21 -7.10 -14.53
C ASN A 28 -8.46 -5.65 -14.07
N SER A 29 -8.93 -5.45 -12.85
CA SER A 29 -9.17 -4.12 -12.31
C SER A 29 -7.86 -3.35 -12.17
N GLU A 30 -7.92 -2.04 -12.40
CA GLU A 30 -6.76 -1.15 -12.31
C GLU A 30 -6.47 -0.85 -10.84
N HIS A 31 -5.38 -1.40 -10.32
CA HIS A 31 -4.85 -1.07 -9.01
C HIS A 31 -3.63 -0.15 -9.14
N CYS A 32 -3.47 0.81 -8.22
CA CYS A 32 -2.31 1.71 -8.14
C CYS A 32 -2.04 2.52 -9.43
N ARG A 33 -3.02 2.61 -10.31
CA ARG A 33 -2.95 3.36 -11.59
C ARG A 33 -1.74 3.00 -12.46
N HIS A 34 -1.37 1.73 -12.50
CA HIS A 34 -0.21 1.24 -13.25
C HIS A 34 -0.23 1.64 -14.72
N LYS A 35 -1.40 1.62 -15.37
CA LYS A 35 -1.54 2.03 -16.78
C LYS A 35 -1.22 3.51 -16.97
N ILE A 36 -1.65 4.37 -16.05
CA ILE A 36 -1.34 5.80 -16.07
C ILE A 36 0.15 6.01 -15.82
N PHE A 37 0.71 5.41 -14.77
CA PHE A 37 2.13 5.55 -14.43
C PHE A 37 3.08 5.02 -15.50
N ASN A 38 2.65 4.03 -16.31
CA ASN A 38 3.39 3.54 -17.48
C ASN A 38 3.05 4.27 -18.80
N GLY A 39 2.05 5.15 -18.76
CA GLY A 39 1.59 5.85 -19.96
C GLY A 39 2.58 6.88 -20.49
N THR A 40 2.37 7.28 -21.73
CA THR A 40 3.06 8.43 -22.33
C THR A 40 2.40 9.73 -21.88
N PHE A 41 3.18 10.66 -21.38
CA PHE A 41 2.71 11.98 -20.98
C PHE A 41 3.00 13.02 -22.05
N ILE A 42 1.96 13.74 -22.46
CA ILE A 42 2.06 14.91 -23.34
C ILE A 42 1.71 16.13 -22.50
N ILE A 43 2.66 17.00 -22.29
CA ILE A 43 2.50 18.23 -21.47
C ILE A 43 2.79 19.42 -22.37
N ASP A 44 1.81 20.31 -22.52
CA ASP A 44 1.88 21.51 -23.37
C ASP A 44 2.23 21.17 -24.83
N GLY A 45 1.74 20.02 -25.33
CA GLY A 45 2.00 19.53 -26.68
C GLY A 45 3.32 18.79 -26.88
N GLU A 46 4.16 18.67 -25.84
CA GLU A 46 5.40 17.94 -25.88
C GLU A 46 5.26 16.56 -25.25
N GLU A 47 5.66 15.52 -26.00
CA GLU A 47 5.78 14.18 -25.46
C GLU A 47 7.00 14.07 -24.54
N LYS A 48 6.78 13.59 -23.31
CA LYS A 48 7.87 13.41 -22.34
C LYS A 48 8.59 12.11 -22.58
N PRO A 49 9.93 12.09 -22.43
CA PRO A 49 10.80 10.96 -22.83
C PRO A 49 10.65 9.73 -21.92
N SER A 50 9.99 9.86 -20.78
CA SER A 50 9.91 8.78 -19.78
C SER A 50 8.54 8.74 -19.14
N SER A 51 8.04 7.53 -18.89
CA SER A 51 6.88 7.33 -18.02
C SER A 51 7.24 7.60 -16.56
N LEU A 52 6.24 7.81 -15.71
CA LEU A 52 6.46 8.02 -14.27
C LEU A 52 7.15 6.83 -13.61
N PHE A 53 6.78 5.59 -13.96
CA PHE A 53 7.48 4.41 -13.46
C PHE A 53 8.93 4.31 -13.93
N SER A 54 9.22 4.72 -15.16
CA SER A 54 10.61 4.77 -15.64
C SER A 54 11.45 5.73 -14.82
N MET A 55 10.93 6.91 -14.48
CA MET A 55 11.59 7.89 -13.62
C MET A 55 11.83 7.35 -12.20
N ILE A 56 10.85 6.68 -11.61
CA ILE A 56 10.99 6.06 -10.28
C ILE A 56 12.08 4.97 -10.30
N LYS A 57 12.06 4.10 -11.31
CA LYS A 57 13.05 3.01 -11.46
C LYS A 57 14.45 3.52 -11.72
N GLU A 58 14.57 4.65 -12.39
CA GLU A 58 15.88 5.26 -12.66
C GLU A 58 16.60 5.64 -11.37
N THR A 59 15.88 6.09 -10.34
CA THR A 59 16.46 6.36 -9.02
C THR A 59 17.17 5.14 -8.45
N SER A 60 16.56 3.97 -8.53
CA SER A 60 17.15 2.72 -8.04
C SER A 60 18.29 2.23 -8.92
N LYS A 61 18.28 2.52 -10.21
CA LYS A 61 19.41 2.21 -11.11
C LYS A 61 20.65 3.05 -10.81
N GLN A 62 20.44 4.35 -10.59
CA GLN A 62 21.55 5.29 -10.31
C GLN A 62 22.13 5.07 -8.90
N ASN A 63 21.30 4.65 -7.96
CA ASN A 63 21.67 4.43 -6.57
C ASN A 63 21.13 3.08 -6.07
N PRO A 64 21.71 1.95 -6.50
CA PRO A 64 21.22 0.62 -6.13
C PRO A 64 21.36 0.31 -4.63
N ASN A 65 22.35 0.92 -3.96
CA ASN A 65 22.61 0.72 -2.54
C ASN A 65 22.52 -0.78 -2.14
N ASP A 66 21.73 -1.06 -1.10
CA ASP A 66 21.54 -2.42 -0.59
C ASP A 66 20.27 -3.10 -1.12
N ILE A 67 19.72 -2.65 -2.25
CA ILE A 67 18.57 -3.29 -2.89
C ILE A 67 18.94 -4.71 -3.34
N VAL A 68 18.20 -5.69 -2.81
CA VAL A 68 18.28 -7.10 -3.24
C VAL A 68 17.24 -7.38 -4.33
N SER A 69 16.03 -6.88 -4.15
CA SER A 69 14.96 -7.01 -5.15
C SER A 69 13.95 -5.87 -5.01
N ALA A 70 13.58 -5.26 -6.12
CA ALA A 70 12.52 -4.27 -6.20
C ALA A 70 11.82 -4.34 -7.57
N TYR A 71 10.58 -3.89 -7.65
CA TYR A 71 9.74 -3.83 -8.86
C TYR A 71 9.46 -5.18 -9.54
N LYS A 72 9.59 -6.28 -8.80
CA LYS A 72 9.31 -7.64 -9.28
C LYS A 72 8.09 -8.26 -8.60
N ASP A 73 7.72 -7.74 -7.45
CA ASP A 73 6.62 -8.21 -6.61
C ASP A 73 6.04 -7.03 -5.82
N ASN A 74 4.99 -7.27 -5.05
CA ASN A 74 4.35 -6.29 -4.18
C ASN A 74 5.21 -5.87 -2.97
N VAL A 75 6.37 -6.46 -2.82
CA VAL A 75 7.31 -6.22 -1.72
C VAL A 75 8.71 -6.00 -2.27
N ALA A 76 9.46 -5.10 -1.65
CA ALA A 76 10.88 -4.90 -1.94
C ALA A 76 11.73 -5.53 -0.83
N PHE A 77 12.96 -5.89 -1.17
CA PHE A 77 13.94 -6.46 -0.25
C PHE A 77 15.25 -5.67 -0.31
N ILE A 78 15.74 -5.33 0.86
CA ILE A 78 17.09 -4.77 1.04
C ILE A 78 17.95 -5.71 1.86
N ARG A 79 19.27 -5.60 1.74
CA ARG A 79 20.21 -6.36 2.57
C ARG A 79 20.03 -5.95 4.04
N GLY A 80 19.83 -6.95 4.89
CA GLY A 80 19.79 -6.79 6.34
C GLY A 80 21.15 -7.06 7.00
N PRO A 81 21.22 -7.08 8.31
CA PRO A 81 22.42 -7.50 9.03
C PRO A 81 22.64 -9.01 8.92
N LYS A 82 23.83 -9.47 9.27
CA LYS A 82 24.03 -10.87 9.62
C LYS A 82 23.32 -11.15 10.94
N VAL A 83 22.58 -12.25 10.99
CA VAL A 83 21.80 -12.66 12.16
C VAL A 83 22.00 -14.13 12.44
N GLU A 84 21.83 -14.52 13.70
CA GLU A 84 21.78 -15.91 14.12
C GLU A 84 20.33 -16.36 14.27
N GLN A 85 20.03 -17.54 13.79
CA GLN A 85 18.72 -18.15 13.95
C GLN A 85 18.86 -19.54 14.57
N PHE A 86 18.06 -19.81 15.58
CA PHE A 86 17.90 -21.15 16.13
C PHE A 86 16.77 -21.84 15.39
N ALA A 87 17.11 -22.78 14.53
CA ALA A 87 16.18 -23.44 13.64
C ALA A 87 16.60 -24.91 13.38
N PRO A 88 15.71 -25.75 12.84
CA PRO A 88 16.10 -27.10 12.42
C PRO A 88 17.08 -26.98 11.24
N THR A 89 18.06 -27.91 11.21
CA THR A 89 19.07 -27.96 10.13
C THR A 89 18.46 -28.21 8.75
N ARG A 90 17.29 -28.83 8.72
CA ARG A 90 16.51 -29.06 7.50
C ARG A 90 15.03 -28.80 7.78
N ALA A 91 14.37 -28.08 6.89
CA ALA A 91 12.96 -27.75 7.00
C ALA A 91 12.01 -28.79 6.40
N ASP A 92 12.55 -29.73 5.59
CA ASP A 92 11.80 -30.72 4.81
C ASP A 92 11.69 -32.10 5.48
N ILE A 93 12.51 -32.36 6.52
CA ILE A 93 12.49 -33.58 7.31
C ILE A 93 12.72 -33.25 8.79
N PRO A 94 12.34 -34.14 9.71
CA PRO A 94 12.72 -34.01 11.12
C PRO A 94 14.25 -33.96 11.27
N SER A 95 14.72 -32.92 11.94
CA SER A 95 16.15 -32.68 12.14
C SER A 95 16.41 -31.99 13.47
N TYR A 96 17.67 -32.00 13.92
CA TYR A 96 18.07 -31.29 15.13
C TYR A 96 18.05 -29.79 14.92
N TYR A 97 17.71 -29.03 15.98
CA TYR A 97 17.83 -27.58 16.04
C TYR A 97 19.29 -27.22 16.31
N GLN A 98 19.74 -26.19 15.64
CA GLN A 98 21.06 -25.59 15.85
C GLN A 98 21.00 -24.08 15.58
N THR A 99 22.01 -23.36 16.05
CA THR A 99 22.20 -21.95 15.73
C THR A 99 23.03 -21.82 14.46
N GLU A 100 22.51 -21.10 13.48
CA GLU A 100 23.22 -20.80 12.23
C GLU A 100 23.23 -19.29 11.98
N GLU A 101 24.40 -18.77 11.59
CA GLU A 101 24.53 -17.38 11.11
C GLU A 101 24.18 -17.34 9.62
N PHE A 102 23.38 -16.36 9.23
CA PHE A 102 23.09 -16.09 7.81
C PHE A 102 22.95 -14.61 7.52
N GLN A 103 23.13 -14.25 6.24
CA GLN A 103 22.87 -12.90 5.73
C GLN A 103 21.35 -12.70 5.58
N SER A 104 20.77 -11.86 6.42
CA SER A 104 19.33 -11.59 6.35
C SER A 104 18.98 -10.61 5.21
N VAL A 105 17.72 -10.57 4.87
CA VAL A 105 17.10 -9.51 4.06
C VAL A 105 15.94 -8.90 4.85
N ILE A 106 15.72 -7.61 4.67
CA ILE A 106 14.58 -6.90 5.25
C ILE A 106 13.57 -6.67 4.14
N SER A 107 12.36 -7.14 4.31
CA SER A 107 11.25 -6.86 3.40
C SER A 107 10.58 -5.53 3.74
N LEU A 108 10.26 -4.77 2.72
CA LEU A 108 9.61 -3.46 2.82
C LEU A 108 8.36 -3.45 1.97
N LYS A 109 7.26 -3.04 2.57
CA LYS A 109 5.97 -2.86 1.89
C LYS A 109 5.31 -1.58 2.38
N ALA A 110 4.82 -0.79 1.44
CA ALA A 110 3.90 0.30 1.72
C ALA A 110 2.52 -0.05 1.16
N GLU A 111 1.49 0.16 1.95
CA GLU A 111 0.10 -0.09 1.56
C GLU A 111 -0.70 1.18 1.74
N THR A 112 -1.52 1.52 0.74
CA THR A 112 -2.47 2.62 0.81
C THR A 112 -3.89 2.07 0.96
N HIS A 113 -4.65 2.59 1.91
CA HIS A 113 -6.02 2.16 2.15
C HIS A 113 -6.89 3.36 2.51
N ASN A 114 -7.16 4.21 1.51
CA ASN A 114 -7.73 5.54 1.72
C ASN A 114 -9.24 5.51 1.91
N PHE A 115 -9.98 5.33 0.82
CA PHE A 115 -11.44 5.44 0.83
C PHE A 115 -12.12 4.49 1.81
N PRO A 116 -11.77 3.19 1.90
CA PRO A 116 -12.36 2.31 2.89
C PRO A 116 -12.09 2.76 4.34
N THR A 117 -10.94 3.39 4.61
CA THR A 117 -10.60 3.93 5.93
C THR A 117 -11.39 5.20 6.24
N THR A 118 -11.75 5.98 5.24
CA THR A 118 -12.65 7.14 5.42
C THR A 118 -14.07 6.71 5.78
N VAL A 119 -14.57 5.64 5.14
CA VAL A 119 -15.93 5.14 5.33
C VAL A 119 -16.08 4.37 6.65
N GLU A 120 -15.18 3.45 6.92
CA GLU A 120 -15.16 2.57 8.09
C GLU A 120 -13.73 2.52 8.66
N PRO A 121 -13.34 3.52 9.44
CA PRO A 121 -11.93 3.75 9.78
C PRO A 121 -11.24 2.58 10.49
N PHE A 122 -11.90 1.93 11.44
CA PHE A 122 -11.34 0.80 12.16
C PHE A 122 -11.06 -0.38 11.22
N ASN A 123 -12.10 -0.84 10.53
CA ASN A 123 -12.01 -2.01 9.64
C ASN A 123 -11.17 -1.69 8.39
N GLY A 124 -11.28 -0.47 7.87
CA GLY A 124 -10.48 -0.01 6.73
C GLY A 124 -8.98 -0.02 7.04
N ALA A 125 -8.58 0.56 8.15
CA ALA A 125 -7.17 0.57 8.55
C ALA A 125 -6.67 -0.83 8.95
N ALA A 126 -7.49 -1.65 9.59
CA ALA A 126 -7.17 -3.05 9.86
C ALA A 126 -6.92 -3.82 8.56
N THR A 127 -7.76 -3.61 7.55
CA THR A 127 -7.58 -4.24 6.23
C THR A 127 -6.30 -3.76 5.54
N GLY A 128 -5.96 -2.48 5.63
CA GLY A 128 -4.72 -1.91 5.11
C GLY A 128 -3.49 -2.54 5.76
N SER A 129 -3.43 -2.58 7.09
CA SER A 129 -2.37 -3.28 7.82
C SER A 129 -2.31 -4.76 7.46
N GLY A 130 -3.45 -5.41 7.31
CA GLY A 130 -3.53 -6.79 6.87
C GLY A 130 -2.96 -7.00 5.46
N GLY A 131 -3.20 -6.06 4.54
CA GLY A 131 -2.68 -6.10 3.18
C GLY A 131 -1.16 -6.08 3.15
N GLU A 132 -0.54 -5.13 3.86
CA GLU A 132 0.91 -5.01 3.91
C GLU A 132 1.58 -6.23 4.60
N ILE A 133 0.96 -6.76 5.65
CA ILE A 133 1.46 -7.97 6.34
C ILE A 133 1.37 -9.19 5.42
N ARG A 134 0.23 -9.38 4.74
CA ARG A 134 0.04 -10.52 3.81
C ARG A 134 1.06 -10.52 2.69
N ASP A 135 1.30 -9.38 2.07
CA ASP A 135 2.28 -9.28 0.98
C ASP A 135 3.70 -9.60 1.45
N ARG A 136 4.08 -9.11 2.62
CA ARG A 136 5.40 -9.42 3.18
C ARG A 136 5.54 -10.88 3.60
N LEU A 137 4.52 -11.49 4.19
CA LEU A 137 4.54 -12.91 4.57
C LEU A 137 4.56 -13.82 3.35
N ALA A 138 3.93 -13.43 2.24
CA ALA A 138 3.95 -14.16 0.99
C ALA A 138 5.25 -13.99 0.20
N GLY A 139 6.10 -13.03 0.56
CA GLY A 139 7.38 -12.76 -0.09
C GLY A 139 8.40 -13.88 0.11
N GLY A 140 8.72 -14.63 -0.94
CA GLY A 140 9.73 -15.66 -0.91
C GLY A 140 9.33 -16.91 -0.11
N LYS A 141 10.20 -17.37 0.78
CA LYS A 141 10.02 -18.60 1.58
C LYS A 141 9.44 -18.35 2.97
N GLY A 142 8.86 -17.20 3.16
CA GLY A 142 8.30 -16.75 4.43
C GLY A 142 9.15 -15.65 5.07
N SER A 143 8.50 -14.83 5.87
CA SER A 143 9.14 -13.77 6.63
C SER A 143 8.50 -13.64 8.01
N LEU A 144 9.24 -13.07 8.95
CA LEU A 144 8.72 -12.73 10.27
C LEU A 144 8.29 -11.26 10.27
N PRO A 145 7.08 -10.92 10.70
CA PRO A 145 6.68 -9.55 10.94
C PRO A 145 7.59 -8.93 12.00
N LEU A 146 8.26 -7.83 11.65
CA LEU A 146 9.19 -7.17 12.56
C LEU A 146 8.56 -5.93 13.18
N ALA A 147 8.08 -5.02 12.35
CA ALA A 147 7.50 -3.76 12.78
C ALA A 147 6.63 -3.17 11.69
N GLY A 148 5.61 -2.42 12.09
CA GLY A 148 4.80 -1.58 11.24
C GLY A 148 4.97 -0.11 11.57
N THR A 149 4.70 0.74 10.60
CA THR A 149 4.55 2.18 10.77
C THR A 149 3.22 2.61 10.15
N ALA A 150 2.61 3.66 10.68
CA ALA A 150 1.36 4.18 10.14
C ALA A 150 1.50 5.67 9.81
N VAL A 151 1.00 6.06 8.65
CA VAL A 151 0.93 7.46 8.24
C VAL A 151 -0.54 7.79 7.98
N TYR A 152 -1.04 8.76 8.72
CA TYR A 152 -2.42 9.23 8.58
C TYR A 152 -2.41 10.61 7.97
N MET A 153 -3.29 10.83 6.98
CA MET A 153 -3.47 12.10 6.31
C MET A 153 -4.94 12.46 6.35
N THR A 154 -5.27 13.57 7.00
CA THR A 154 -6.67 14.02 7.17
C THR A 154 -6.80 15.52 6.94
N SER A 155 -8.01 15.99 6.79
CA SER A 155 -8.36 17.39 6.96
C SER A 155 -8.09 17.84 8.41
N TYR A 156 -8.15 19.15 8.66
CA TYR A 156 -7.88 19.70 9.99
C TYR A 156 -8.85 19.18 11.04
N SER A 157 -8.32 18.78 12.18
CA SER A 157 -9.09 18.12 13.25
C SER A 157 -10.01 19.04 14.05
N ARG A 158 -9.77 20.34 14.06
CA ARG A 158 -10.59 21.39 14.74
C ARG A 158 -10.99 21.02 16.17
N LEU A 159 -10.01 20.65 16.97
CA LEU A 159 -10.20 20.22 18.37
C LEU A 159 -10.55 21.35 19.34
N GLY A 160 -10.96 22.49 18.84
CA GLY A 160 -11.32 23.65 19.68
C GLY A 160 -10.12 24.45 20.22
N ASN A 161 -8.91 24.15 19.79
CA ASN A 161 -7.68 24.81 20.22
C ASN A 161 -7.43 26.16 19.56
N ASN A 162 -8.39 26.69 18.81
CA ASN A 162 -8.33 27.99 18.14
C ASN A 162 -7.07 28.22 17.31
N ARG A 163 -6.58 27.20 16.63
CA ARG A 163 -5.43 27.29 15.74
C ARG A 163 -5.74 28.23 14.57
N SER A 164 -4.89 29.22 14.37
CA SER A 164 -5.15 30.30 13.39
C SER A 164 -5.30 29.82 11.95
N TRP A 165 -4.62 28.72 11.58
CA TRP A 165 -4.73 28.15 10.23
C TRP A 165 -6.04 27.38 10.03
N GLU A 166 -6.55 26.71 11.06
CA GLU A 166 -7.84 26.01 11.02
C GLU A 166 -9.01 26.97 10.89
N GLN A 167 -8.93 28.15 11.55
CA GLN A 167 -9.97 29.17 11.53
C GLN A 167 -10.12 29.87 10.16
N LYS A 168 -9.05 29.92 9.40
CA LYS A 168 -9.05 30.56 8.06
C LYS A 168 -9.75 29.72 7.00
N MET A 169 -9.93 28.44 7.26
CA MET A 169 -10.48 27.50 6.31
C MET A 169 -11.90 27.14 6.69
N LYS A 170 -12.83 27.25 5.74
CA LYS A 170 -14.19 26.79 5.94
C LYS A 170 -14.21 25.27 6.14
N GLU A 171 -14.88 24.81 7.17
CA GLU A 171 -15.02 23.39 7.43
C GLU A 171 -15.70 22.69 6.25
N ARG A 172 -15.17 21.52 5.88
CA ARG A 172 -15.74 20.65 4.86
C ARG A 172 -16.90 19.84 5.46
N PRO A 173 -18.03 19.71 4.77
CA PRO A 173 -19.06 18.75 5.18
C PRO A 173 -18.49 17.33 5.10
N TRP A 174 -18.60 16.58 6.19
CA TRP A 174 -18.12 15.21 6.27
C TRP A 174 -19.18 14.25 5.74
N LEU A 175 -18.77 13.37 4.84
CA LEU A 175 -19.68 12.41 4.22
C LEU A 175 -19.90 11.18 5.13
N TYR A 176 -18.89 10.79 5.93
CA TYR A 176 -18.91 9.57 6.74
C TYR A 176 -18.49 9.79 8.18
N GLN A 177 -17.25 10.20 8.41
CA GLN A 177 -16.62 10.37 9.71
C GLN A 177 -15.91 11.72 9.81
N THR A 178 -15.76 12.24 11.02
CA THR A 178 -14.91 13.42 11.24
C THR A 178 -13.43 13.04 11.18
N PRO A 179 -12.51 13.99 10.92
CA PRO A 179 -11.07 13.71 10.95
C PRO A 179 -10.61 13.10 12.27
N VAL A 180 -11.16 13.53 13.39
CA VAL A 180 -10.82 12.99 14.72
C VAL A 180 -11.28 11.55 14.88
N ASP A 181 -12.50 11.25 14.44
CA ASP A 181 -13.03 9.89 14.48
C ASP A 181 -12.21 8.94 13.60
N ILE A 182 -11.84 9.41 12.39
CA ILE A 182 -10.97 8.64 11.50
C ILE A 182 -9.64 8.33 12.19
N LEU A 183 -8.97 9.32 12.74
CA LEU A 183 -7.66 9.15 13.39
C LEU A 183 -7.72 8.16 14.55
N ILE A 184 -8.70 8.30 15.44
CA ILE A 184 -8.84 7.43 16.61
C ILE A 184 -9.16 5.99 16.18
N LYS A 185 -10.17 5.82 15.33
CA LYS A 185 -10.63 4.49 14.91
C LYS A 185 -9.61 3.79 14.00
N ALA A 186 -9.00 4.52 13.05
CA ALA A 186 -8.02 3.97 12.15
C ALA A 186 -6.75 3.51 12.89
N SER A 187 -6.24 4.30 13.83
CA SER A 187 -5.07 3.90 14.62
C SER A 187 -5.34 2.63 15.44
N ASN A 188 -6.53 2.54 16.03
CA ASN A 188 -6.95 1.35 16.77
C ASN A 188 -7.09 0.12 15.84
N GLY A 189 -7.67 0.29 14.65
CA GLY A 189 -7.82 -0.79 13.68
C GLY A 189 -6.49 -1.33 13.15
N ALA A 190 -5.57 -0.45 12.80
CA ALA A 190 -4.24 -0.82 12.35
C ALA A 190 -3.46 -1.57 13.43
N SER A 191 -3.51 -1.08 14.67
CA SER A 191 -2.86 -1.73 15.83
C SER A 191 -3.47 -3.08 16.15
N ASP A 192 -4.80 -3.19 16.12
CA ASP A 192 -5.51 -4.46 16.39
C ASP A 192 -5.09 -5.56 15.43
N PHE A 193 -5.02 -5.26 14.12
CA PHE A 193 -4.59 -6.25 13.15
C PHE A 193 -3.11 -6.63 13.32
N GLY A 194 -2.24 -5.63 13.50
CA GLY A 194 -0.80 -5.87 13.71
C GLY A 194 -0.53 -6.74 14.94
N ASN A 195 -1.22 -6.48 16.04
CA ASN A 195 -1.08 -7.25 17.27
C ASN A 195 -1.42 -8.74 17.10
N LYS A 196 -2.40 -9.06 16.24
CA LYS A 196 -2.78 -10.46 15.96
C LYS A 196 -1.70 -11.23 15.21
N PHE A 197 -0.82 -10.55 14.50
CA PHE A 197 0.30 -11.12 13.75
C PHE A 197 1.66 -10.93 14.44
N GLY A 198 1.68 -10.34 15.62
CA GLY A 198 2.92 -10.03 16.32
C GLY A 198 3.73 -8.88 15.69
N GLN A 199 3.10 -8.02 14.92
CA GLN A 199 3.70 -6.83 14.32
C GLN A 199 3.31 -5.58 15.11
N PRO A 200 4.19 -5.05 15.97
CA PRO A 200 3.91 -3.79 16.64
C PRO A 200 3.97 -2.61 15.68
N LEU A 201 3.09 -1.63 15.87
CA LEU A 201 3.27 -0.30 15.30
C LEU A 201 4.27 0.47 16.15
N ILE A 202 5.46 0.71 15.63
CA ILE A 202 6.57 1.31 16.39
C ILE A 202 6.65 2.83 16.25
N THR A 203 6.04 3.38 15.22
CA THR A 203 5.97 4.82 14.97
C THR A 203 4.85 5.15 13.99
N GLY A 204 4.53 6.43 13.91
CA GLY A 204 3.56 6.94 12.96
C GLY A 204 3.76 8.42 12.70
N SER A 205 3.09 8.92 11.68
CA SER A 205 3.05 10.34 11.35
C SER A 205 1.60 10.75 11.06
N LEU A 206 1.28 11.97 11.44
CA LEU A 206 0.02 12.60 11.13
C LEU A 206 0.27 13.86 10.32
N PHE A 207 -0.33 13.91 9.13
CA PHE A 207 -0.35 15.10 8.30
C PHE A 207 -1.77 15.60 8.14
N THR A 208 -1.95 16.90 8.27
CA THR A 208 -3.23 17.55 8.01
C THR A 208 -3.05 18.60 6.94
N PHE A 209 -4.00 18.68 6.01
CA PHE A 209 -3.94 19.64 4.93
C PHE A 209 -5.34 20.04 4.48
N GLU A 210 -5.57 21.32 4.37
CA GLU A 210 -6.70 21.93 3.68
C GLU A 210 -6.24 23.18 2.94
N HIS A 211 -6.73 23.35 1.73
CA HIS A 211 -6.44 24.50 0.88
C HIS A 211 -7.66 24.86 0.04
N GLU A 212 -7.85 26.11 -0.22
CA GLU A 212 -8.89 26.60 -1.12
C GLU A 212 -8.26 27.38 -2.27
N GLU A 213 -8.57 26.99 -3.49
CA GLU A 213 -8.09 27.59 -4.72
C GLU A 213 -9.19 27.53 -5.77
N ASP A 214 -9.43 28.62 -6.48
CA ASP A 214 -10.47 28.74 -7.51
C ASP A 214 -11.85 28.23 -7.06
N SER A 215 -12.25 28.57 -5.83
CA SER A 215 -13.50 28.10 -5.20
C SER A 215 -13.58 26.59 -5.03
N ARG A 216 -12.46 25.87 -5.16
CA ARG A 216 -12.34 24.45 -4.87
C ARG A 216 -11.61 24.26 -3.55
N LYS A 217 -12.16 23.40 -2.72
CA LYS A 217 -11.50 22.99 -1.48
C LYS A 217 -10.73 21.69 -1.73
N LEU A 218 -9.44 21.73 -1.48
CA LEU A 218 -8.52 20.61 -1.53
C LEU A 218 -8.18 20.19 -0.11
N GLY A 219 -8.00 18.92 0.15
CA GLY A 219 -7.64 18.41 1.46
C GLY A 219 -7.42 16.92 1.43
N PHE A 220 -6.91 16.40 2.52
CA PHE A 220 -6.91 14.96 2.77
C PHE A 220 -8.29 14.54 3.30
N ASP A 221 -8.70 13.34 2.93
CA ASP A 221 -9.94 12.71 3.38
C ASP A 221 -9.66 11.54 4.30
#